data_b6a306ce0ba12cf019d406400e99aadf
#
_entry.id   b6a306ce0ba12cf019d406400e99aadf
#
_cell.length_a   1.000
_cell.length_b   1.000
_cell.length_c   1.000
_cell.angle_alpha   90.00
_cell.angle_beta   90.00
_cell.angle_gamma   90.00
#
_symmetry.space_group_name_H-M   'P 1'
#
loop_
_entity.id
_entity.type
_entity.pdbx_description
1 polymer ?
#
loop_
_entity_poly.entity_id
_entity_poly.type
_entity_poly.pdbx_seq_one_letter_code
_entity_poly.pdbx_strand_id
1 'polypeptide(L)'
;MTFQSNTEHPDMMSNPAEQAPIELKVKPLPEPWRIRDLLIFILVGFFTLLAANIFVFVGFAVLRPLFHWTIPLQKLQTNVTFILTLQLVWYGLLLAYIYLFITLYYKTSFLSALKWKKLSAHNTVRYLLGGAALSLVVMIIPPLLPQKKGFPLEKMFNSPASAYAIAAFAVLVAPFMEELLFRGLLFAFFEKNGGLSFAVVSTALLFAGLHIPEYWGAWNNVIMILVVGLTFSIVRGLTGSLTPSFVLHLAYNGTLMFLLFLQTQHFHRMPTDFLILR
;
A
#
# COMPACT_ATOMS: atom_id res chain seq x y z
N MET A 1 -3.86 -1.75 -103.01
CA MET A 1 -3.32 -2.97 -102.40
C MET A 1 -2.91 -2.55 -100.98
N THR A 2 -3.72 -2.79 -100.03
CA THR A 2 -3.56 -2.40 -98.62
C THR A 2 -3.26 -3.65 -97.83
N PHE A 3 -2.09 -3.72 -97.21
CA PHE A 3 -1.72 -4.76 -96.24
C PHE A 3 -2.08 -4.27 -94.80
N GLN A 4 -3.00 -4.97 -94.24
CA GLN A 4 -3.24 -4.87 -92.74
C GLN A 4 -2.34 -5.89 -92.08
N SER A 5 -1.51 -5.45 -91.10
CA SER A 5 -0.79 -6.29 -90.21
C SER A 5 -1.47 -6.25 -88.85
N ASN A 6 -2.12 -7.37 -88.48
CA ASN A 6 -2.57 -7.66 -87.14
C ASN A 6 -1.32 -7.98 -86.28
N THR A 7 -1.09 -7.21 -85.25
CA THR A 7 -0.23 -7.59 -84.16
C THR A 7 -1.09 -7.71 -82.91
N GLU A 8 -1.41 -8.95 -82.57
CA GLU A 8 -1.95 -9.29 -81.22
C GLU A 8 -0.88 -9.12 -80.20
N HIS A 9 -1.12 -8.27 -79.25
CA HIS A 9 -0.36 -8.21 -77.97
C HIS A 9 -1.02 -9.17 -76.98
N PRO A 10 -0.25 -10.08 -76.33
CA PRO A 10 -0.78 -10.85 -75.18
C PRO A 10 -0.74 -9.99 -73.97
N ASP A 11 -1.89 -9.64 -73.48
CA ASP A 11 -2.07 -9.15 -72.11
C ASP A 11 -1.69 -10.25 -71.13
N MET A 12 -0.53 -10.12 -70.54
CA MET A 12 -0.15 -10.85 -69.30
C MET A 12 0.43 -9.87 -68.27
N MET A 13 -0.44 -9.21 -67.62
CA MET A 13 -0.12 -8.70 -66.30
C MET A 13 -1.16 -9.22 -65.26
N SER A 14 -0.91 -10.45 -64.84
CA SER A 14 -1.56 -10.94 -63.59
C SER A 14 -1.13 -10.05 -62.43
N ASN A 15 -2.09 -9.32 -61.92
CA ASN A 15 -1.99 -8.55 -60.73
C ASN A 15 -1.48 -9.46 -59.59
N PRO A 16 -0.32 -9.19 -58.96
CA PRO A 16 0.06 -9.95 -57.77
C PRO A 16 -1.00 -9.70 -56.73
N ALA A 17 -1.69 -10.76 -56.37
CA ALA A 17 -2.71 -10.74 -55.34
C ALA A 17 -2.20 -9.88 -54.17
N GLU A 18 -2.90 -8.79 -53.92
CA GLU A 18 -2.75 -7.93 -52.76
C GLU A 18 -2.96 -8.81 -51.53
N GLN A 19 -1.86 -9.33 -51.01
CA GLN A 19 -1.88 -10.08 -49.75
C GLN A 19 -2.33 -9.09 -48.70
N ALA A 20 -3.60 -9.20 -48.28
CA ALA A 20 -4.13 -8.48 -47.16
C ALA A 20 -3.16 -8.63 -45.98
N PRO A 21 -2.81 -7.55 -45.29
CA PRO A 21 -1.88 -7.61 -44.14
C PRO A 21 -2.40 -8.67 -43.17
N ILE A 22 -1.56 -9.63 -42.83
CA ILE A 22 -1.87 -10.60 -41.76
C ILE A 22 -2.03 -9.79 -40.49
N GLU A 23 -3.27 -9.45 -40.16
CA GLU A 23 -3.62 -8.82 -38.91
C GLU A 23 -3.37 -9.86 -37.81
N LEU A 24 -2.15 -9.86 -37.27
CA LEU A 24 -1.83 -10.60 -36.06
C LEU A 24 -2.77 -10.10 -34.99
N LYS A 25 -3.88 -10.83 -34.77
CA LYS A 25 -4.77 -10.64 -33.60
C LYS A 25 -3.94 -10.90 -32.34
N VAL A 26 -3.18 -9.90 -31.91
CA VAL A 26 -2.52 -9.91 -30.63
C VAL A 26 -3.63 -10.04 -29.59
N LYS A 27 -3.72 -11.22 -28.97
CA LYS A 27 -4.69 -11.44 -27.90
C LYS A 27 -4.49 -10.34 -26.87
N PRO A 28 -5.51 -9.49 -26.61
CA PRO A 28 -5.34 -8.40 -25.65
C PRO A 28 -4.88 -8.98 -24.33
N LEU A 29 -3.84 -8.37 -23.74
CA LEU A 29 -3.38 -8.75 -22.41
C LEU A 29 -4.56 -8.75 -21.46
N PRO A 30 -4.68 -9.73 -20.55
CA PRO A 30 -5.78 -9.77 -19.61
C PRO A 30 -5.77 -8.46 -18.82
N GLU A 31 -6.91 -7.78 -18.81
CA GLU A 31 -7.06 -6.56 -18.03
C GLU A 31 -6.87 -6.86 -16.55
N PRO A 32 -5.99 -6.14 -15.85
CA PRO A 32 -5.75 -6.34 -14.42
C PRO A 32 -7.02 -6.03 -13.60
N TRP A 33 -7.02 -6.54 -12.35
CA TRP A 33 -8.04 -6.22 -11.34
C TRP A 33 -9.44 -6.78 -11.62
N ARG A 34 -9.52 -8.06 -11.97
CA ARG A 34 -10.78 -8.84 -12.01
C ARG A 34 -11.13 -9.30 -10.59
N ILE A 35 -12.40 -9.62 -10.36
CA ILE A 35 -12.86 -10.17 -9.06
C ILE A 35 -12.07 -11.42 -8.66
N ARG A 36 -11.73 -12.28 -9.61
CA ARG A 36 -10.89 -13.46 -9.38
C ARG A 36 -9.53 -13.07 -8.80
N ASP A 37 -8.92 -12.00 -9.31
CA ASP A 37 -7.59 -11.55 -8.87
C ASP A 37 -7.64 -11.03 -7.43
N LEU A 38 -8.72 -10.32 -7.08
CA LEU A 38 -8.97 -9.89 -5.70
C LEU A 38 -9.14 -11.10 -4.76
N LEU A 39 -9.92 -12.11 -5.16
CA LEU A 39 -10.10 -13.32 -4.35
C LEU A 39 -8.78 -14.07 -4.15
N ILE A 40 -8.00 -14.24 -5.22
CA ILE A 40 -6.67 -14.86 -5.14
C ILE A 40 -5.75 -14.03 -4.24
N PHE A 41 -5.76 -12.69 -4.37
CA PHE A 41 -4.98 -11.80 -3.53
C PHE A 41 -5.32 -11.94 -2.04
N ILE A 42 -6.61 -11.99 -1.68
CA ILE A 42 -7.06 -12.22 -0.30
C ILE A 42 -6.57 -13.58 0.21
N LEU A 43 -6.73 -14.63 -0.61
CA LEU A 43 -6.32 -15.98 -0.27
C LEU A 43 -4.78 -16.06 -0.05
N VAL A 44 -4.00 -15.50 -0.98
CA VAL A 44 -2.53 -15.43 -0.87
C VAL A 44 -2.14 -14.59 0.34
N GLY A 45 -2.81 -13.46 0.59
CA GLY A 45 -2.59 -12.64 1.78
C GLY A 45 -2.74 -13.43 3.07
N PHE A 46 -3.78 -14.25 3.16
CA PHE A 46 -4.01 -15.13 4.31
C PHE A 46 -2.91 -16.20 4.44
N PHE A 47 -2.59 -16.91 3.37
CA PHE A 47 -1.57 -17.97 3.43
C PHE A 47 -0.16 -17.43 3.65
N THR A 48 0.19 -16.28 3.10
CA THR A 48 1.49 -15.64 3.36
C THR A 48 1.58 -15.14 4.79
N LEU A 49 0.50 -14.66 5.40
CA LEU A 49 0.45 -14.32 6.82
C LEU A 49 0.68 -15.55 7.69
N LEU A 50 0.00 -16.66 7.39
CA LEU A 50 0.20 -17.93 8.10
C LEU A 50 1.64 -18.44 7.96
N ALA A 51 2.18 -18.42 6.74
CA ALA A 51 3.56 -18.83 6.48
C ALA A 51 4.57 -17.94 7.21
N ALA A 52 4.36 -16.60 7.22
CA ALA A 52 5.19 -15.67 7.98
C ALA A 52 5.16 -15.95 9.49
N ASN A 53 3.97 -16.24 10.04
CA ASN A 53 3.81 -16.61 11.45
C ASN A 53 4.62 -17.88 11.79
N ILE A 54 4.45 -18.93 10.99
CA ILE A 54 5.19 -20.20 11.19
C ILE A 54 6.70 -19.95 11.07
N PHE A 55 7.14 -19.25 10.02
CA PHE A 55 8.56 -19.00 9.76
C PHE A 55 9.21 -18.20 10.88
N VAL A 56 8.60 -17.11 11.32
CA VAL A 56 9.16 -16.25 12.39
C VAL A 56 9.12 -16.94 13.73
N PHE A 57 8.03 -17.67 14.04
CA PHE A 57 7.94 -18.44 15.29
C PHE A 57 8.96 -19.56 15.36
N VAL A 58 9.09 -20.38 14.32
CA VAL A 58 10.08 -21.46 14.24
C VAL A 58 11.49 -20.87 14.26
N GLY A 59 11.76 -19.81 13.48
CA GLY A 59 13.03 -19.12 13.50
C GLY A 59 13.40 -18.63 14.89
N PHE A 60 12.46 -18.00 15.60
CA PHE A 60 12.68 -17.59 16.98
C PHE A 60 12.94 -18.79 17.92
N ALA A 61 12.16 -19.86 17.82
CA ALA A 61 12.31 -21.04 18.67
C ALA A 61 13.69 -21.73 18.47
N VAL A 62 14.18 -21.78 17.23
CA VAL A 62 15.50 -22.37 16.89
C VAL A 62 16.65 -21.43 17.32
N LEU A 63 16.53 -20.12 17.08
CA LEU A 63 17.59 -19.16 17.36
C LEU A 63 17.68 -18.79 18.84
N ARG A 64 16.58 -18.89 19.58
CA ARG A 64 16.52 -18.55 21.01
C ARG A 64 17.60 -19.21 21.86
N PRO A 65 17.83 -20.52 21.82
CA PRO A 65 18.89 -21.16 22.60
C PRO A 65 20.30 -20.78 22.10
N LEU A 66 20.48 -20.56 20.81
CA LEU A 66 21.77 -20.19 20.22
C LEU A 66 22.23 -18.78 20.67
N PHE A 67 21.30 -17.84 20.77
CA PHE A 67 21.57 -16.45 21.15
C PHE A 67 21.23 -16.14 22.61
N HIS A 68 20.88 -17.16 23.42
CA HIS A 68 20.52 -17.02 24.82
C HIS A 68 19.41 -15.99 25.10
N TRP A 69 18.44 -15.89 24.18
CA TRP A 69 17.34 -14.94 24.35
C TRP A 69 16.44 -15.35 25.52
N THR A 70 16.20 -14.42 26.43
CA THR A 70 15.43 -14.65 27.66
C THR A 70 13.92 -14.48 27.51
N ILE A 71 13.44 -14.02 26.35
CA ILE A 71 12.02 -13.75 26.09
C ILE A 71 11.22 -15.05 26.13
N PRO A 72 10.24 -15.21 27.06
CA PRO A 72 9.37 -16.37 27.10
C PRO A 72 8.47 -16.44 25.85
N LEU A 73 8.15 -17.64 25.35
CA LEU A 73 7.26 -17.82 24.20
C LEU A 73 5.88 -17.17 24.39
N GLN A 74 5.36 -17.18 25.61
CA GLN A 74 4.06 -16.59 25.97
C GLN A 74 4.03 -15.06 25.82
N LYS A 75 5.20 -14.41 25.85
CA LYS A 75 5.32 -12.94 25.71
C LYS A 75 5.63 -12.48 24.28
N LEU A 76 5.73 -13.38 23.32
CA LEU A 76 6.04 -13.00 21.91
C LEU A 76 4.97 -12.12 21.30
N GLN A 77 3.69 -12.37 21.61
CA GLN A 77 2.58 -11.57 21.09
C GLN A 77 2.57 -10.11 21.57
N THR A 78 3.33 -9.79 22.60
CA THR A 78 3.50 -8.41 23.13
C THR A 78 4.90 -7.86 22.88
N ASN A 79 5.79 -8.66 22.28
CA ASN A 79 7.15 -8.23 21.99
C ASN A 79 7.19 -7.48 20.66
N VAL A 80 7.53 -6.20 20.69
CA VAL A 80 7.54 -5.30 19.53
C VAL A 80 8.48 -5.80 18.43
N THR A 81 9.68 -6.26 18.79
CA THR A 81 10.64 -6.77 17.81
C THR A 81 10.07 -7.98 17.07
N PHE A 82 9.44 -8.92 17.79
CA PHE A 82 8.79 -10.08 17.18
C PHE A 82 7.65 -9.67 16.25
N ILE A 83 6.78 -8.76 16.69
CA ILE A 83 5.63 -8.26 15.90
C ILE A 83 6.12 -7.57 14.62
N LEU A 84 7.10 -6.67 14.72
CA LEU A 84 7.63 -5.96 13.56
C LEU A 84 8.39 -6.89 12.60
N THR A 85 9.12 -7.89 13.13
CA THR A 85 9.76 -8.92 12.30
C THR A 85 8.72 -9.73 11.53
N LEU A 86 7.66 -10.17 12.20
CA LEU A 86 6.55 -10.87 11.56
C LEU A 86 5.93 -10.03 10.43
N GLN A 87 5.68 -8.75 10.70
CA GLN A 87 5.08 -7.84 9.73
C GLN A 87 6.01 -7.58 8.53
N LEU A 88 7.33 -7.44 8.76
CA LEU A 88 8.32 -7.30 7.69
C LEU A 88 8.38 -8.54 6.79
N VAL A 89 8.39 -9.73 7.39
CA VAL A 89 8.39 -11.00 6.63
C VAL A 89 7.11 -11.12 5.81
N TRP A 90 5.96 -10.86 6.43
CA TRP A 90 4.68 -10.90 5.72
C TRP A 90 4.61 -9.87 4.57
N TYR A 91 5.01 -8.63 4.81
CA TYR A 91 5.08 -7.58 3.78
C TYR A 91 6.03 -7.95 2.65
N GLY A 92 7.19 -8.57 2.96
CA GLY A 92 8.13 -9.07 1.96
C GLY A 92 7.51 -10.15 1.06
N LEU A 93 6.80 -11.12 1.65
CA LEU A 93 6.10 -12.18 0.91
C LEU A 93 4.98 -11.61 0.03
N LEU A 94 4.17 -10.69 0.57
CA LEU A 94 3.12 -10.02 -0.19
C LEU A 94 3.68 -9.20 -1.33
N LEU A 95 4.73 -8.42 -1.09
CA LEU A 95 5.38 -7.59 -2.11
C LEU A 95 5.95 -8.46 -3.23
N ALA A 96 6.62 -9.56 -2.87
CA ALA A 96 7.14 -10.53 -3.84
C ALA A 96 6.01 -11.11 -4.69
N TYR A 97 4.90 -11.54 -4.07
CA TYR A 97 3.73 -12.03 -4.79
C TYR A 97 3.17 -10.98 -5.74
N ILE A 98 2.93 -9.75 -5.27
CA ILE A 98 2.35 -8.67 -6.09
C ILE A 98 3.28 -8.34 -7.26
N TYR A 99 4.59 -8.27 -7.00
CA TYR A 99 5.59 -8.01 -8.04
C TYR A 99 5.56 -9.10 -9.12
N LEU A 100 5.62 -10.36 -8.73
CA LEU A 100 5.60 -11.50 -9.66
C LEU A 100 4.26 -11.58 -10.40
N PHE A 101 3.14 -11.34 -9.71
CA PHE A 101 1.82 -11.34 -10.32
C PHE A 101 1.66 -10.25 -11.38
N ILE A 102 2.11 -9.04 -11.11
CA ILE A 102 2.07 -7.94 -12.07
C ILE A 102 3.03 -8.19 -13.25
N THR A 103 4.28 -8.58 -12.95
CA THR A 103 5.32 -8.65 -13.99
C THR A 103 5.26 -9.93 -14.82
N LEU A 104 4.96 -11.08 -14.22
CA LEU A 104 4.96 -12.37 -14.92
C LEU A 104 3.58 -12.73 -15.47
N TYR A 105 2.51 -12.52 -14.70
CA TYR A 105 1.17 -12.90 -15.13
C TYR A 105 0.54 -11.84 -16.05
N TYR A 106 0.57 -10.55 -15.67
CA TYR A 106 0.06 -9.47 -16.48
C TYR A 106 1.06 -8.91 -17.48
N LYS A 107 2.35 -9.29 -17.39
CA LYS A 107 3.44 -8.83 -18.27
C LYS A 107 3.51 -7.31 -18.38
N THR A 108 3.27 -6.62 -17.27
CA THR A 108 3.24 -5.16 -17.19
C THR A 108 4.31 -4.67 -16.21
N SER A 109 4.87 -3.48 -16.47
CA SER A 109 5.80 -2.84 -15.52
C SER A 109 5.12 -2.60 -14.17
N PHE A 110 5.76 -3.00 -13.08
CA PHE A 110 5.27 -2.86 -11.71
C PHE A 110 4.86 -1.41 -11.37
N LEU A 111 5.74 -0.45 -11.66
CA LEU A 111 5.47 0.97 -11.39
C LEU A 111 4.33 1.52 -12.26
N SER A 112 4.23 1.06 -13.51
CA SER A 112 3.16 1.48 -14.40
C SER A 112 1.80 0.95 -13.96
N ALA A 113 1.72 -0.33 -13.55
CA ALA A 113 0.49 -0.95 -13.06
C ALA A 113 -0.04 -0.25 -11.80
N LEU A 114 0.85 0.20 -10.93
CA LEU A 114 0.52 0.96 -9.70
C LEU A 114 0.27 2.45 -9.98
N LYS A 115 0.39 2.90 -11.22
CA LYS A 115 0.31 4.32 -11.58
C LYS A 115 1.31 5.19 -10.78
N TRP A 116 2.53 4.66 -10.57
CA TRP A 116 3.61 5.37 -9.88
C TRP A 116 4.26 6.36 -10.83
N LYS A 117 4.02 7.66 -10.63
CA LYS A 117 4.53 8.74 -11.50
C LYS A 117 5.48 9.64 -10.73
N LYS A 118 6.52 10.14 -11.40
CA LYS A 118 7.41 11.15 -10.79
C LYS A 118 6.63 12.43 -10.49
N LEU A 119 6.91 13.03 -9.32
CA LEU A 119 6.42 14.36 -8.95
C LEU A 119 7.47 15.42 -9.26
N SER A 120 7.00 16.62 -9.59
CA SER A 120 7.87 17.80 -9.60
C SER A 120 8.26 18.17 -8.15
N ALA A 121 9.36 18.88 -7.96
CA ALA A 121 9.79 19.35 -6.64
C ALA A 121 8.69 20.19 -5.96
N HIS A 122 8.03 21.08 -6.72
CA HIS A 122 6.92 21.90 -6.22
C HIS A 122 5.76 21.03 -5.69
N ASN A 123 5.31 20.05 -6.44
CA ASN A 123 4.23 19.16 -6.01
C ASN A 123 4.68 18.27 -4.83
N THR A 124 5.93 17.83 -4.80
CA THR A 124 6.47 17.07 -3.66
C THR A 124 6.35 17.90 -2.38
N VAL A 125 6.82 19.15 -2.37
CA VAL A 125 6.71 20.05 -1.22
C VAL A 125 5.24 20.28 -0.83
N ARG A 126 4.35 20.47 -1.81
CA ARG A 126 2.91 20.65 -1.56
C ARG A 126 2.30 19.45 -0.82
N TYR A 127 2.61 18.22 -1.21
CA TYR A 127 2.09 17.02 -0.55
C TYR A 127 2.77 16.75 0.80
N LEU A 128 4.05 17.08 0.96
CA LEU A 128 4.71 17.04 2.27
C LEU A 128 4.05 18.00 3.26
N LEU A 129 3.81 19.25 2.86
CA LEU A 129 3.11 20.23 3.70
C LEU A 129 1.67 19.82 3.97
N GLY A 130 0.97 19.26 2.98
CA GLY A 130 -0.38 18.72 3.14
C GLY A 130 -0.46 17.60 4.16
N GLY A 131 0.50 16.65 4.14
CA GLY A 131 0.59 15.57 5.12
C GLY A 131 0.90 16.08 6.52
N ALA A 132 1.83 17.03 6.64
CA ALA A 132 2.12 17.68 7.92
C ALA A 132 0.89 18.43 8.48
N ALA A 133 0.19 19.19 7.64
CA ALA A 133 -1.03 19.88 8.05
C ALA A 133 -2.14 18.90 8.49
N LEU A 134 -2.33 17.79 7.74
CA LEU A 134 -3.30 16.76 8.10
C LEU A 134 -2.96 16.14 9.46
N SER A 135 -1.67 15.89 9.75
CA SER A 135 -1.25 15.34 11.04
C SER A 135 -1.58 16.29 12.20
N LEU A 136 -1.38 17.59 12.02
CA LEU A 136 -1.74 18.58 13.04
C LEU A 136 -3.25 18.62 13.30
N VAL A 137 -4.07 18.53 12.26
CA VAL A 137 -5.55 18.43 12.41
C VAL A 137 -5.93 17.19 13.21
N VAL A 138 -5.35 16.04 12.88
CA VAL A 138 -5.61 14.77 13.57
C VAL A 138 -5.09 14.77 15.00
N MET A 139 -4.06 15.54 15.31
CA MET A 139 -3.57 15.71 16.69
C MET A 139 -4.49 16.56 17.56
N ILE A 140 -5.15 17.57 17.00
CA ILE A 140 -5.95 18.52 17.75
C ILE A 140 -7.36 17.99 18.02
N ILE A 141 -7.97 17.29 17.08
CA ILE A 141 -9.40 16.90 17.15
C ILE A 141 -9.68 15.81 18.21
N PRO A 142 -8.97 14.65 18.24
CA PRO A 142 -9.28 13.59 19.18
C PRO A 142 -9.24 14.00 20.65
N PRO A 143 -8.27 14.80 21.13
CA PRO A 143 -8.25 15.24 22.53
C PRO A 143 -9.47 16.05 22.97
N LEU A 144 -10.20 16.65 22.03
CA LEU A 144 -11.45 17.38 22.29
C LEU A 144 -12.65 16.46 22.53
N LEU A 145 -12.49 15.16 22.28
CA LEU A 145 -13.51 14.13 22.41
C LEU A 145 -13.18 13.19 23.58
N PRO A 146 -14.17 12.46 24.14
CA PRO A 146 -13.91 11.46 25.17
C PRO A 146 -12.88 10.44 24.71
N GLN A 147 -11.79 10.26 25.44
CA GLN A 147 -10.70 9.37 25.08
C GLN A 147 -10.74 8.07 25.89
N LYS A 148 -10.52 6.94 25.19
CA LYS A 148 -10.20 5.67 25.84
C LYS A 148 -8.69 5.51 25.93
N LYS A 149 -8.19 5.27 27.14
CA LYS A 149 -6.78 4.98 27.43
C LYS A 149 -6.49 3.48 27.33
N GLY A 150 -5.23 3.13 27.16
CA GLY A 150 -4.76 1.74 27.20
C GLY A 150 -5.19 0.88 26.03
N PHE A 151 -5.38 1.48 24.83
CA PHE A 151 -5.63 0.72 23.60
C PHE A 151 -4.37 -0.05 23.15
N PRO A 152 -4.50 -1.09 22.32
CA PRO A 152 -3.41 -2.02 22.02
C PRO A 152 -2.13 -1.36 21.49
N LEU A 153 -2.22 -0.42 20.55
CA LEU A 153 -1.05 0.27 19.99
C LEU A 153 -0.27 1.04 21.08
N GLU A 154 -0.98 1.71 22.00
CA GLU A 154 -0.34 2.46 23.08
C GLU A 154 0.58 1.58 23.95
N LYS A 155 0.15 0.34 24.21
CA LYS A 155 0.92 -0.63 25.01
C LYS A 155 2.21 -1.10 24.33
N MET A 156 2.35 -0.93 23.02
CA MET A 156 3.54 -1.29 22.27
C MET A 156 4.70 -0.30 22.51
N PHE A 157 4.39 0.94 22.89
CA PHE A 157 5.40 1.95 23.23
C PHE A 157 5.92 1.77 24.69
N ASN A 158 6.43 0.59 25.00
CA ASN A 158 6.80 0.17 26.35
C ASN A 158 8.27 0.42 26.70
N SER A 159 9.09 0.87 25.77
CA SER A 159 10.48 1.22 25.95
C SER A 159 10.97 2.17 24.85
N PRO A 160 12.06 2.94 25.05
CA PRO A 160 12.65 3.75 24.00
C PRO A 160 13.00 2.96 22.75
N ALA A 161 13.57 1.77 22.91
CA ALA A 161 13.93 0.90 21.77
C ALA A 161 12.70 0.48 20.97
N SER A 162 11.61 0.10 21.63
CA SER A 162 10.32 -0.22 20.97
C SER A 162 9.78 1.00 20.22
N ALA A 163 9.83 2.17 20.83
CA ALA A 163 9.34 3.40 20.23
C ALA A 163 10.13 3.80 18.97
N TYR A 164 11.46 3.71 19.00
CA TYR A 164 12.28 3.94 17.82
C TYR A 164 11.97 2.94 16.70
N ALA A 165 11.82 1.65 17.04
CA ALA A 165 11.51 0.62 16.06
C ALA A 165 10.13 0.84 15.42
N ILE A 166 9.11 1.16 16.23
CA ILE A 166 7.76 1.47 15.75
C ILE A 166 7.79 2.74 14.89
N ALA A 167 8.47 3.80 15.32
CA ALA A 167 8.55 5.04 14.57
C ALA A 167 9.21 4.84 13.19
N ALA A 168 10.34 4.12 13.14
CA ALA A 168 11.00 3.79 11.88
C ALA A 168 10.10 2.97 10.96
N PHE A 169 9.42 1.95 11.49
CA PHE A 169 8.49 1.13 10.74
C PHE A 169 7.29 1.93 10.24
N ALA A 170 6.64 2.70 11.11
CA ALA A 170 5.45 3.50 10.80
C ALA A 170 5.72 4.62 9.78
N VAL A 171 6.96 5.15 9.73
CA VAL A 171 7.31 6.20 8.75
C VAL A 171 7.81 5.62 7.43
N LEU A 172 8.63 4.57 7.46
CA LEU A 172 9.36 4.12 6.27
C LEU A 172 8.70 2.91 5.57
N VAL A 173 8.19 1.95 6.35
CA VAL A 173 7.74 0.66 5.82
C VAL A 173 6.22 0.61 5.64
N ALA A 174 5.47 0.94 6.69
CA ALA A 174 4.02 0.83 6.68
C ALA A 174 3.38 1.68 5.57
N PRO A 175 3.70 2.98 5.39
CA PRO A 175 3.09 3.80 4.36
C PRO A 175 3.30 3.26 2.95
N PHE A 176 4.48 2.69 2.67
CA PHE A 176 4.76 2.11 1.36
C PHE A 176 3.84 0.92 1.08
N MET A 177 3.75 -0.02 2.00
CA MET A 177 2.92 -1.21 1.84
C MET A 177 1.43 -0.89 1.83
N GLU A 178 0.99 0.00 2.71
CA GLU A 178 -0.40 0.43 2.80
C GLU A 178 -0.85 1.16 1.53
N GLU A 179 -0.06 2.10 1.02
CA GLU A 179 -0.39 2.78 -0.21
C GLU A 179 -0.39 1.82 -1.41
N LEU A 180 0.57 0.89 -1.47
CA LEU A 180 0.59 -0.14 -2.50
C LEU A 180 -0.68 -0.99 -2.48
N LEU A 181 -1.10 -1.45 -1.31
CA LEU A 181 -2.27 -2.31 -1.14
C LEU A 181 -3.57 -1.54 -1.39
N PHE A 182 -3.76 -0.42 -0.68
CA PHE A 182 -5.02 0.31 -0.70
C PHE A 182 -5.16 1.19 -1.95
N ARG A 183 -4.16 1.99 -2.31
CA ARG A 183 -4.25 2.97 -3.41
C ARG A 183 -3.70 2.44 -4.71
N GLY A 184 -2.80 1.46 -4.65
CA GLY A 184 -2.29 0.75 -5.82
C GLY A 184 -3.27 -0.31 -6.33
N LEU A 185 -3.63 -1.28 -5.48
CA LEU A 185 -4.39 -2.46 -5.86
C LEU A 185 -5.90 -2.31 -5.67
N LEU A 186 -6.34 -2.14 -4.41
CA LEU A 186 -7.76 -2.13 -4.07
C LEU A 186 -8.50 -0.95 -4.71
N PHE A 187 -7.89 0.23 -4.70
CA PHE A 187 -8.47 1.41 -5.34
C PHE A 187 -8.69 1.17 -6.84
N ALA A 188 -7.70 0.64 -7.56
CA ALA A 188 -7.83 0.36 -8.98
C ALA A 188 -8.91 -0.68 -9.28
N PHE A 189 -9.07 -1.69 -8.42
CA PHE A 189 -10.13 -2.67 -8.50
C PHE A 189 -11.52 -2.02 -8.30
N PHE A 190 -11.68 -1.24 -7.25
CA PHE A 190 -12.97 -0.58 -6.95
C PHE A 190 -13.31 0.50 -7.98
N GLU A 191 -12.32 1.28 -8.45
CA GLU A 191 -12.50 2.28 -9.50
C GLU A 191 -13.02 1.65 -10.79
N LYS A 192 -12.45 0.51 -11.19
CA LYS A 192 -12.89 -0.23 -12.37
C LYS A 192 -14.32 -0.76 -12.28
N ASN A 193 -14.74 -1.23 -11.12
CA ASN A 193 -16.01 -1.93 -10.94
C ASN A 193 -17.15 -1.04 -10.44
N GLY A 194 -16.86 0.07 -9.76
CA GLY A 194 -17.88 0.94 -9.14
C GLY A 194 -17.63 2.44 -9.33
N GLY A 195 -16.57 2.81 -10.06
CA GLY A 195 -16.21 4.20 -10.32
C GLY A 195 -15.47 4.87 -9.16
N LEU A 196 -15.13 6.15 -9.37
CA LEU A 196 -14.25 6.91 -8.49
C LEU A 196 -14.77 7.02 -7.05
N SER A 197 -16.02 7.41 -6.86
CA SER A 197 -16.60 7.61 -5.52
C SER A 197 -16.64 6.31 -4.73
N PHE A 198 -16.99 5.20 -5.39
CA PHE A 198 -16.98 3.87 -4.77
C PHE A 198 -15.56 3.46 -4.36
N ALA A 199 -14.55 3.71 -5.20
CA ALA A 199 -13.16 3.43 -4.89
C ALA A 199 -12.67 4.23 -3.67
N VAL A 200 -12.96 5.54 -3.63
CA VAL A 200 -12.57 6.41 -2.52
C VAL A 200 -13.14 5.92 -1.19
N VAL A 201 -14.46 5.69 -1.15
CA VAL A 201 -15.14 5.29 0.09
C VAL A 201 -14.73 3.89 0.53
N SER A 202 -14.75 2.91 -0.39
CA SER A 202 -14.46 1.52 -0.05
C SER A 202 -13.01 1.32 0.43
N THR A 203 -12.04 1.96 -0.22
CA THR A 203 -10.64 1.87 0.22
C THR A 203 -10.41 2.55 1.57
N ALA A 204 -11.06 3.68 1.83
CA ALA A 204 -10.95 4.37 3.11
C ALA A 204 -11.60 3.57 4.26
N LEU A 205 -12.77 2.97 4.02
CA LEU A 205 -13.43 2.10 5.01
C LEU A 205 -12.61 0.85 5.33
N LEU A 206 -12.04 0.19 4.32
CA LEU A 206 -11.17 -0.96 4.53
C LEU A 206 -9.87 -0.56 5.24
N PHE A 207 -9.29 0.59 4.89
CA PHE A 207 -8.11 1.13 5.56
C PHE A 207 -8.38 1.36 7.05
N ALA A 208 -9.44 2.07 7.40
CA ALA A 208 -9.82 2.30 8.79
C ALA A 208 -10.20 0.99 9.51
N GLY A 209 -10.89 0.09 8.83
CA GLY A 209 -11.31 -1.20 9.36
C GLY A 209 -10.14 -2.09 9.81
N LEU A 210 -9.04 -2.11 9.05
CA LEU A 210 -7.84 -2.86 9.42
C LEU A 210 -7.09 -2.27 10.62
N HIS A 211 -7.32 -1.00 10.98
CA HIS A 211 -6.75 -0.37 12.16
C HIS A 211 -7.61 -0.57 13.43
N ILE A 212 -8.83 -1.10 13.32
CA ILE A 212 -9.69 -1.35 14.49
C ILE A 212 -9.00 -2.19 15.57
N PRO A 213 -8.28 -3.29 15.28
CA PRO A 213 -7.60 -4.07 16.31
C PRO A 213 -6.57 -3.27 17.11
N GLU A 214 -5.83 -2.36 16.46
CA GLU A 214 -4.80 -1.52 17.08
C GLU A 214 -5.39 -0.47 18.04
N TYR A 215 -6.57 0.05 17.66
CA TYR A 215 -7.28 1.12 18.36
C TYR A 215 -8.56 0.64 19.04
N TRP A 216 -8.66 -0.65 19.39
CA TRP A 216 -9.88 -1.23 19.93
C TRP A 216 -10.45 -0.46 21.12
N GLY A 217 -11.64 0.09 20.93
CA GLY A 217 -12.36 0.92 21.89
C GLY A 217 -11.98 2.41 21.87
N ALA A 218 -10.92 2.81 21.17
CA ALA A 218 -10.58 4.21 20.91
C ALA A 218 -11.20 4.65 19.57
N TRP A 219 -12.52 4.64 19.49
CA TRP A 219 -13.29 4.83 18.24
C TRP A 219 -13.05 6.20 17.59
N ASN A 220 -12.75 7.23 18.39
CA ASN A 220 -12.39 8.55 17.87
C ASN A 220 -11.13 8.47 16.98
N ASN A 221 -10.15 7.67 17.36
CA ASN A 221 -8.95 7.45 16.56
C ASN A 221 -9.29 6.69 15.27
N VAL A 222 -10.17 5.68 15.32
CA VAL A 222 -10.62 4.94 14.13
C VAL A 222 -11.36 5.88 13.15
N ILE A 223 -12.18 6.80 13.66
CA ILE A 223 -12.85 7.82 12.84
C ILE A 223 -11.81 8.76 12.19
N MET A 224 -10.79 9.18 12.92
CA MET A 224 -9.73 10.01 12.35
C MET A 224 -8.93 9.25 11.28
N ILE A 225 -8.65 7.96 11.50
CA ILE A 225 -8.00 7.11 10.48
C ILE A 225 -8.89 6.99 9.23
N LEU A 226 -10.21 6.95 9.38
CA LEU A 226 -11.14 7.00 8.24
C LEU A 226 -11.02 8.33 7.48
N VAL A 227 -10.97 9.46 8.18
CA VAL A 227 -10.78 10.79 7.56
C VAL A 227 -9.44 10.87 6.81
N VAL A 228 -8.37 10.36 7.41
CA VAL A 228 -7.05 10.24 6.79
C VAL A 228 -7.12 9.34 5.55
N GLY A 229 -7.74 8.18 5.68
CA GLY A 229 -7.96 7.23 4.59
C GLY A 229 -8.73 7.81 3.42
N LEU A 230 -9.79 8.59 3.70
CA LEU A 230 -10.54 9.34 2.70
C LEU A 230 -9.65 10.37 2.00
N THR A 231 -8.87 11.15 2.76
CA THR A 231 -7.96 12.16 2.20
C THR A 231 -6.96 11.53 1.23
N PHE A 232 -6.30 10.45 1.61
CA PHE A 232 -5.35 9.74 0.75
C PHE A 232 -6.03 9.18 -0.52
N SER A 233 -7.22 8.61 -0.36
CA SER A 233 -7.99 8.05 -1.49
C SER A 233 -8.50 9.13 -2.44
N ILE A 234 -8.91 10.28 -1.94
CA ILE A 234 -9.30 11.45 -2.76
C ILE A 234 -8.08 11.95 -3.55
N VAL A 235 -6.93 12.13 -2.88
CA VAL A 235 -5.69 12.55 -3.56
C VAL A 235 -5.31 11.55 -4.65
N ARG A 236 -5.38 10.26 -4.38
CA ARG A 236 -5.13 9.19 -5.37
C ARG A 236 -6.08 9.29 -6.57
N GLY A 237 -7.36 9.48 -6.31
CA GLY A 237 -8.38 9.61 -7.34
C GLY A 237 -8.21 10.85 -8.21
N LEU A 238 -8.06 12.01 -7.59
CA LEU A 238 -7.93 13.28 -8.30
C LEU A 238 -6.63 13.39 -9.13
N THR A 239 -5.54 12.79 -8.65
CA THR A 239 -4.24 12.84 -9.34
C THR A 239 -4.03 11.71 -10.36
N GLY A 240 -4.82 10.65 -10.26
CA GLY A 240 -4.62 9.43 -11.05
C GLY A 240 -3.23 8.80 -10.86
N SER A 241 -2.59 9.03 -9.70
CA SER A 241 -1.22 8.58 -9.40
C SER A 241 -1.12 8.15 -7.92
N LEU A 242 -0.31 7.10 -7.67
CA LEU A 242 -0.03 6.61 -6.33
C LEU A 242 0.92 7.53 -5.56
N THR A 243 1.88 8.16 -6.26
CA THR A 243 2.98 8.90 -5.63
C THR A 243 2.52 10.07 -4.75
N PRO A 244 1.51 10.89 -5.13
CA PRO A 244 1.02 11.97 -4.29
C PRO A 244 0.47 11.51 -2.95
N SER A 245 -0.36 10.45 -2.93
CA SER A 245 -0.91 9.90 -1.68
C SER A 245 0.18 9.28 -0.81
N PHE A 246 1.16 8.60 -1.42
CA PHE A 246 2.31 8.07 -0.71
C PHE A 246 3.16 9.16 -0.04
N VAL A 247 3.51 10.24 -0.76
CA VAL A 247 4.29 11.35 -0.20
C VAL A 247 3.51 12.05 0.93
N LEU A 248 2.21 12.23 0.76
CA LEU A 248 1.34 12.82 1.77
C LEU A 248 1.26 11.92 3.02
N HIS A 249 1.13 10.61 2.85
CA HIS A 249 1.09 9.62 3.92
C HIS A 249 2.43 9.56 4.69
N LEU A 250 3.54 9.53 3.97
CA LEU A 250 4.88 9.55 4.58
C LEU A 250 5.07 10.80 5.44
N ALA A 251 4.65 11.97 4.94
CA ALA A 251 4.74 13.22 5.69
C ALA A 251 3.78 13.24 6.91
N TYR A 252 2.58 12.69 6.76
CA TYR A 252 1.61 12.55 7.83
C TYR A 252 2.17 11.72 9.00
N ASN A 253 2.62 10.49 8.71
CA ASN A 253 3.22 9.62 9.74
C ASN A 253 4.54 10.17 10.29
N GLY A 254 5.38 10.74 9.40
CA GLY A 254 6.64 11.37 9.80
C GLY A 254 6.45 12.51 10.77
N THR A 255 5.47 13.38 10.53
CA THR A 255 5.15 14.50 11.43
C THR A 255 4.60 14.00 12.76
N LEU A 256 3.68 13.04 12.75
CA LEU A 256 3.15 12.45 14.00
C LEU A 256 4.27 11.84 14.85
N MET A 257 5.15 11.03 14.27
CA MET A 257 6.24 10.40 15.01
C MET A 257 7.30 11.41 15.45
N PHE A 258 7.57 12.43 14.66
CA PHE A 258 8.48 13.51 15.05
C PHE A 258 7.95 14.32 16.22
N LEU A 259 6.67 14.67 16.22
CA LEU A 259 6.05 15.39 17.33
C LEU A 259 5.99 14.53 18.60
N LEU A 260 5.65 13.25 18.47
CA LEU A 260 5.71 12.30 19.57
C LEU A 260 7.14 12.19 20.14
N PHE A 261 8.15 12.12 19.29
CA PHE A 261 9.57 12.10 19.68
C PHE A 261 9.96 13.33 20.51
N LEU A 262 9.55 14.53 20.09
CA LEU A 262 9.82 15.77 20.83
C LEU A 262 9.06 15.78 22.17
N GLN A 263 7.78 15.43 22.17
CA GLN A 263 6.93 15.46 23.35
C GLN A 263 7.39 14.47 24.44
N THR A 264 7.92 13.32 24.03
CA THR A 264 8.37 12.26 24.94
C THR A 264 9.85 12.38 25.33
N GLN A 265 10.47 13.53 25.06
CA GLN A 265 11.90 13.73 25.31
C GLN A 265 12.75 12.60 24.68
N HIS A 266 12.63 12.46 23.35
CA HIS A 266 13.33 11.46 22.56
C HIS A 266 12.94 10.01 22.95
N PHE A 267 11.67 9.76 23.23
CA PHE A 267 11.11 8.48 23.67
C PHE A 267 11.64 8.00 25.06
N HIS A 268 12.28 8.87 25.85
CA HIS A 268 12.74 8.52 27.19
C HIS A 268 11.68 8.72 28.28
N ARG A 269 10.70 9.58 28.02
CA ARG A 269 9.55 9.81 28.91
C ARG A 269 8.27 9.51 28.15
N MET A 270 7.89 8.21 28.11
CA MET A 270 6.60 7.87 27.54
C MET A 270 5.49 8.44 28.42
N PRO A 271 4.50 9.12 27.84
CA PRO A 271 3.36 9.59 28.61
C PRO A 271 2.67 8.36 29.22
N THR A 272 2.40 8.40 30.51
CA THR A 272 1.50 7.43 31.15
C THR A 272 0.09 7.50 30.59
N ASP A 273 -0.19 8.59 29.88
CA ASP A 273 -1.38 8.88 29.11
C ASP A 273 -0.92 9.36 27.72
N PHE A 274 -1.25 8.63 26.67
CA PHE A 274 -1.00 9.00 25.26
C PHE A 274 -1.87 10.21 24.88
N LEU A 275 -1.83 11.24 25.70
CA LEU A 275 -2.50 12.50 25.45
C LEU A 275 -1.52 13.44 24.78
N ILE A 276 -1.66 13.53 23.48
CA ILE A 276 -0.86 14.38 22.61
C ILE A 276 -1.05 15.88 22.95
N LEU A 277 -1.87 16.29 23.87
CA LEU A 277 -1.95 17.68 24.41
C LEU A 277 -2.79 17.67 25.71
N ARG A 278 -2.16 17.91 26.82
CA ARG A 278 -2.75 18.69 27.91
C ARG A 278 -2.13 20.07 27.94
#